data_38fb2283500c57cb91475d84212628f4
#
_entry.id   38fb2283500c57cb91475d84212628f4
#
_cell.length_a   1.000
_cell.length_b   1.000
_cell.length_c   1.000
_cell.angle_alpha   90.00
_cell.angle_beta   90.00
_cell.angle_gamma   90.00
#
_symmetry.space_group_name_H-M   'P 1'
#
loop_
_entity.id
_entity.type
_entity.pdbx_description
1 polymer ?
#
loop_
_entity_poly.entity_id
_entity_poly.type
_entity_poly.pdbx_seq_one_letter_code
_entity_poly.pdbx_strand_id
1 'polypeptide(L)'
;IEIINFCKKNNIKLGFATSTTMNNINSIFFTLNNTIDKKDFNFIGSNKLVSRKKPYPDIYKIALKKLKLKPKECLAIEDTEESMKSALKAKIRCIAFPGKLHQHKNFKGAYKIIKNLNKKNFLLINKFFN
;
A
#
# COMPACT_ATOMS: atom_id res chain seq x y z
N ILE A 1 2.81 -4.88 -11.01
CA ILE A 1 1.85 -5.35 -12.04
C ILE A 1 1.26 -6.69 -11.59
N GLU A 2 2.05 -7.73 -11.37
CA GLU A 2 1.57 -9.08 -11.01
C GLU A 2 0.65 -9.09 -9.77
N ILE A 3 0.98 -8.33 -8.72
CA ILE A 3 0.13 -8.21 -7.52
C ILE A 3 -1.21 -7.59 -7.86
N ILE A 4 -1.24 -6.53 -8.66
CA ILE A 4 -2.48 -5.86 -9.05
C ILE A 4 -3.37 -6.82 -9.84
N ASN A 5 -2.80 -7.53 -10.81
CA ASN A 5 -3.53 -8.54 -11.58
C ASN A 5 -4.06 -9.68 -10.70
N PHE A 6 -3.25 -10.13 -9.74
CA PHE A 6 -3.69 -11.12 -8.76
C PHE A 6 -4.86 -10.62 -7.92
N CYS A 7 -4.79 -9.40 -7.40
CA CYS A 7 -5.87 -8.81 -6.61
C CYS A 7 -7.16 -8.69 -7.43
N LYS A 8 -7.06 -8.23 -8.66
CA LYS A 8 -8.21 -8.14 -9.58
C LYS A 8 -8.86 -9.51 -9.82
N LYS A 9 -8.04 -10.53 -10.13
CA LYS A 9 -8.53 -11.90 -10.38
C LYS A 9 -9.22 -12.52 -9.16
N ASN A 10 -8.81 -12.14 -7.96
CA ASN A 10 -9.34 -12.68 -6.70
C ASN A 10 -10.32 -11.73 -5.98
N ASN A 11 -10.81 -10.69 -6.66
CA ASN A 11 -11.73 -9.70 -6.09
C ASN A 11 -11.22 -9.02 -4.82
N ILE A 12 -9.89 -8.87 -4.68
CA ILE A 12 -9.26 -8.16 -3.57
C ILE A 12 -9.25 -6.67 -3.90
N LYS A 13 -9.82 -5.86 -3.04
CA LYS A 13 -9.85 -4.40 -3.21
C LYS A 13 -8.44 -3.81 -3.12
N LEU A 14 -8.15 -2.88 -4.01
CA LEU A 14 -6.89 -2.15 -4.07
C LEU A 14 -7.05 -0.71 -3.60
N GLY A 15 -6.17 -0.28 -2.71
CA GLY A 15 -6.03 1.12 -2.29
C GLY A 15 -4.63 1.65 -2.57
N PHE A 16 -4.57 2.87 -3.08
CA PHE A 16 -3.32 3.62 -3.26
C PHE A 16 -3.29 4.79 -2.28
N ALA A 17 -2.65 4.59 -1.13
CA ALA A 17 -2.56 5.55 -0.04
C ALA A 17 -1.18 6.22 -0.05
N THR A 18 -1.12 7.47 -0.49
CA THR A 18 0.15 8.18 -0.65
C THR A 18 0.13 9.55 0.03
N SER A 19 1.30 10.04 0.42
CA SER A 19 1.52 11.41 0.92
C SER A 19 1.84 12.41 -0.21
N THR A 20 1.84 11.97 -1.46
CA THR A 20 2.13 12.84 -2.60
C THR A 20 0.90 13.61 -3.08
N THR A 21 1.11 14.55 -3.98
CA THR A 21 0.05 15.37 -4.59
C THR A 21 -0.72 14.60 -5.66
N MET A 22 -1.95 15.06 -5.98
CA MET A 22 -2.71 14.50 -7.10
C MET A 22 -1.99 14.64 -8.44
N ASN A 23 -1.23 15.71 -8.65
CA ASN A 23 -0.45 15.89 -9.88
C ASN A 23 0.61 14.79 -10.02
N ASN A 24 1.32 14.46 -8.95
CA ASN A 24 2.29 13.36 -8.95
C ASN A 24 1.60 12.01 -9.17
N ILE A 25 0.45 11.78 -8.54
CA ILE A 25 -0.35 10.57 -8.77
C ILE A 25 -0.73 10.46 -10.25
N ASN A 26 -1.22 11.55 -10.84
CA ASN A 26 -1.58 11.58 -12.25
C ASN A 26 -0.38 11.26 -13.15
N SER A 27 0.80 11.81 -12.84
CA SER A 27 2.04 11.55 -13.58
C SER A 27 2.46 10.08 -13.47
N ILE A 28 2.36 9.47 -12.28
CA ILE A 28 2.64 8.05 -12.08
C ILE A 28 1.73 7.19 -12.96
N PHE A 29 0.42 7.43 -12.93
CA PHE A 29 -0.52 6.65 -13.74
C PHE A 29 -0.37 6.92 -15.22
N PHE A 30 -0.02 8.13 -15.63
CA PHE A 30 0.30 8.46 -17.03
C PHE A 30 1.51 7.64 -17.52
N THR A 31 2.58 7.56 -16.72
CA THR A 31 3.77 6.77 -17.05
C THR A 31 3.47 5.28 -17.12
N LEU A 32 2.53 4.78 -16.31
CA LEU A 32 2.16 3.37 -16.22
C LEU A 32 0.93 3.00 -17.08
N ASN A 33 0.47 3.92 -17.91
CA ASN A 33 -0.81 3.86 -18.65
C ASN A 33 -1.09 2.52 -19.36
N ASN A 34 -0.07 1.89 -19.92
CA ASN A 34 -0.24 0.60 -20.61
C ASN A 34 -0.21 -0.62 -19.67
N THR A 35 -0.02 -0.43 -18.37
CA THR A 35 0.17 -1.53 -17.42
C THR A 35 -0.72 -1.45 -16.20
N ILE A 36 -1.02 -0.24 -15.71
CA ILE A 36 -1.83 0.00 -14.51
C ILE A 36 -2.72 1.21 -14.77
N ASP A 37 -4.00 1.08 -14.47
CA ASP A 37 -4.98 2.16 -14.61
C ASP A 37 -5.53 2.57 -13.22
N LYS A 38 -5.91 3.84 -13.06
CA LYS A 38 -6.58 4.32 -11.85
C LYS A 38 -7.85 3.54 -11.51
N LYS A 39 -8.60 3.09 -12.53
CA LYS A 39 -9.81 2.27 -12.36
C LYS A 39 -9.54 0.90 -11.73
N ASP A 40 -8.28 0.45 -11.69
CA ASP A 40 -7.90 -0.78 -11.00
C ASP A 40 -7.93 -0.61 -9.47
N PHE A 41 -8.00 0.62 -8.98
CA PHE A 41 -7.99 0.95 -7.55
C PHE A 41 -9.37 1.36 -7.06
N ASN A 42 -9.79 0.77 -5.95
CA ASN A 42 -11.03 1.09 -5.25
C ASN A 42 -10.90 2.34 -4.36
N PHE A 43 -9.68 2.76 -4.07
CA PHE A 43 -9.35 3.97 -3.34
C PHE A 43 -8.02 4.55 -3.83
N ILE A 44 -8.01 5.86 -4.09
CA ILE A 44 -6.79 6.63 -4.34
C ILE A 44 -6.82 7.85 -3.43
N GLY A 45 -5.85 7.92 -2.52
CA GLY A 45 -5.73 9.01 -1.55
C GLY A 45 -4.43 9.77 -1.72
N SER A 46 -4.54 11.10 -1.74
CA SER A 46 -3.43 12.04 -1.80
C SER A 46 -3.25 12.79 -0.48
N ASN A 47 -2.22 13.61 -0.40
CA ASN A 47 -1.96 14.49 0.73
C ASN A 47 -3.10 15.46 1.05
N LYS A 48 -3.97 15.79 0.08
CA LYS A 48 -5.12 16.71 0.29
C LYS A 48 -6.22 16.11 1.15
N LEU A 49 -6.29 14.78 1.28
CA LEU A 49 -7.34 14.11 2.06
C LEU A 49 -7.08 14.15 3.56
N VAL A 50 -5.89 14.51 4.00
CA VAL A 50 -5.45 14.38 5.39
C VAL A 50 -4.92 15.69 5.95
N SER A 51 -5.21 15.94 7.23
CA SER A 51 -4.59 17.04 7.99
C SER A 51 -3.17 16.68 8.38
N ARG A 52 -2.93 15.43 8.73
CA ARG A 52 -1.64 14.92 9.20
C ARG A 52 -1.12 13.85 8.24
N LYS A 53 0.05 14.14 7.68
CA LYS A 53 0.75 13.21 6.78
C LYS A 53 1.31 12.01 7.54
N LYS A 54 1.78 11.01 6.81
CA LYS A 54 2.56 9.90 7.38
C LYS A 54 3.74 10.48 8.20
N PRO A 55 4.04 9.96 9.39
CA PRO A 55 3.68 8.65 9.95
C PRO A 55 2.33 8.61 10.72
N TYR A 56 1.52 9.64 10.65
CA TYR A 56 0.16 9.60 11.21
C TYR A 56 -0.73 8.64 10.41
N PRO A 57 -1.71 7.98 11.07
CA PRO A 57 -2.51 6.94 10.42
C PRO A 57 -3.65 7.47 9.54
N ASP A 58 -3.77 8.77 9.39
CA ASP A 58 -4.96 9.43 8.85
C ASP A 58 -5.33 8.93 7.45
N ILE A 59 -4.37 8.82 6.53
CA ILE A 59 -4.63 8.33 5.17
C ILE A 59 -5.14 6.88 5.15
N TYR A 60 -4.60 6.02 6.02
CA TYR A 60 -5.02 4.63 6.14
C TYR A 60 -6.41 4.50 6.77
N LYS A 61 -6.74 5.33 7.77
CA LYS A 61 -8.08 5.37 8.36
C LYS A 61 -9.13 5.79 7.33
N ILE A 62 -8.81 6.79 6.49
CA ILE A 62 -9.69 7.21 5.40
C ILE A 62 -9.84 6.08 4.37
N ALA A 63 -8.74 5.42 3.99
CA ALA A 63 -8.78 4.28 3.08
C ALA A 63 -9.71 3.17 3.61
N LEU A 64 -9.54 2.76 4.86
CA LEU A 64 -10.39 1.75 5.50
C LEU A 64 -11.88 2.11 5.44
N LYS A 65 -12.21 3.36 5.76
CA LYS A 65 -13.58 3.87 5.71
C LYS A 65 -14.15 3.84 4.30
N LYS A 66 -13.40 4.31 3.32
CA LYS A 66 -13.80 4.34 1.90
C LYS A 66 -13.96 2.93 1.31
N LEU A 67 -13.05 2.04 1.64
CA LEU A 67 -13.09 0.65 1.20
C LEU A 67 -14.14 -0.19 1.96
N LYS A 68 -14.66 0.32 3.09
CA LYS A 68 -15.58 -0.39 4.01
C LYS A 68 -14.95 -1.70 4.51
N LEU A 69 -13.71 -1.63 4.96
CA LEU A 69 -12.93 -2.76 5.46
C LEU A 69 -12.42 -2.50 6.87
N LYS A 70 -12.26 -3.57 7.64
CA LYS A 70 -11.61 -3.54 8.95
C LYS A 70 -10.09 -3.68 8.78
N PRO A 71 -9.28 -3.15 9.71
CA PRO A 71 -7.81 -3.25 9.62
C PRO A 71 -7.30 -4.68 9.43
N LYS A 72 -7.92 -5.65 10.12
CA LYS A 72 -7.52 -7.07 10.05
C LYS A 72 -7.76 -7.72 8.68
N GLU A 73 -8.60 -7.11 7.85
CA GLU A 73 -8.91 -7.57 6.50
C GLU A 73 -7.99 -6.97 5.45
N CYS A 74 -7.06 -6.11 5.88
CA CYS A 74 -6.17 -5.35 5.00
C CYS A 74 -4.70 -5.70 5.23
N LEU A 75 -3.94 -5.56 4.16
CA LEU A 75 -2.50 -5.68 4.15
C LEU A 75 -1.91 -4.47 3.43
N ALA A 76 -1.03 -3.74 4.10
CA ALA A 76 -0.28 -2.65 3.48
C ALA A 76 1.07 -3.14 2.95
N ILE A 77 1.56 -2.50 1.90
CA ILE A 77 2.92 -2.68 1.40
C ILE A 77 3.55 -1.29 1.35
N GLU A 78 4.67 -1.12 2.04
CA GLU A 78 5.32 0.18 2.17
C GLU A 78 6.84 0.08 2.01
N ASP A 79 7.44 1.16 1.53
CA ASP A 79 8.87 1.22 1.19
C ASP A 79 9.71 2.00 2.21
N THR A 80 9.08 2.74 3.12
CA THR A 80 9.77 3.51 4.16
C THR A 80 9.25 3.17 5.55
N GLU A 81 10.10 3.36 6.58
CA GLU A 81 9.68 3.18 7.98
C GLU A 81 8.54 4.11 8.37
N GLU A 82 8.58 5.34 7.91
CA GLU A 82 7.56 6.35 8.18
C GLU A 82 6.19 5.93 7.65
N SER A 83 6.15 5.47 6.41
CA SER A 83 4.94 4.95 5.78
C SER A 83 4.43 3.68 6.45
N MET A 84 5.34 2.76 6.80
CA MET A 84 5.00 1.56 7.58
C MET A 84 4.38 1.91 8.94
N LYS A 85 4.98 2.86 9.68
CA LYS A 85 4.43 3.32 10.96
C LYS A 85 3.01 3.86 10.83
N SER A 86 2.71 4.55 9.73
CA SER A 86 1.35 5.02 9.43
C SER A 86 0.34 3.87 9.31
N ALA A 87 0.68 2.82 8.57
CA ALA A 87 -0.16 1.62 8.45
C ALA A 87 -0.33 0.90 9.80
N LEU A 88 0.75 0.70 10.54
CA LEU A 88 0.73 0.03 11.85
C LEU A 88 -0.10 0.81 12.88
N LYS A 89 -0.02 2.13 12.91
CA LYS A 89 -0.88 2.97 13.77
C LYS A 89 -2.36 2.87 13.40
N ALA A 90 -2.67 2.58 12.14
CA ALA A 90 -4.04 2.27 11.70
C ALA A 90 -4.45 0.81 11.99
N LYS A 91 -3.59 0.04 12.69
CA LYS A 91 -3.80 -1.38 13.02
C LYS A 91 -3.79 -2.31 11.80
N ILE A 92 -3.23 -1.87 10.68
CA ILE A 92 -3.08 -2.66 9.46
C ILE A 92 -1.73 -3.37 9.50
N ARG A 93 -1.71 -4.67 9.20
CA ARG A 93 -0.44 -5.38 8.99
C ARG A 93 0.28 -4.82 7.78
N CYS A 94 1.60 -4.69 7.88
CA CYS A 94 2.39 -4.10 6.82
C CYS A 94 3.56 -4.98 6.40
N ILE A 95 3.66 -5.24 5.11
CA ILE A 95 4.88 -5.77 4.49
C ILE A 95 5.78 -4.59 4.16
N ALA A 96 7.01 -4.62 4.64
CA ALA A 96 8.03 -3.67 4.24
C ALA A 96 8.72 -4.16 2.97
N PHE A 97 8.74 -3.29 1.97
CA PHE A 97 9.46 -3.47 0.71
C PHE A 97 10.42 -2.28 0.51
N PRO A 98 11.55 -2.26 1.25
CA PRO A 98 12.44 -1.11 1.30
C PRO A 98 12.99 -0.76 -0.08
N GLY A 99 12.86 0.51 -0.46
CA GLY A 99 13.60 1.05 -1.59
C GLY A 99 15.11 1.00 -1.35
N LYS A 100 15.90 1.12 -2.40
CA LYS A 100 17.38 1.02 -2.34
C LYS A 100 18.00 1.91 -1.26
N LEU A 101 17.48 3.11 -1.07
CA LEU A 101 17.97 4.09 -0.08
C LEU A 101 17.56 3.76 1.37
N HIS A 102 16.64 2.84 1.57
CA HIS A 102 16.08 2.50 2.89
C HIS A 102 16.42 1.07 3.35
N GLN A 103 17.22 0.32 2.60
CA GLN A 103 17.55 -1.08 2.92
C GLN A 103 18.32 -1.24 4.25
N HIS A 104 19.00 -0.19 4.70
CA HIS A 104 19.73 -0.17 5.97
C HIS A 104 18.85 0.14 7.19
N LYS A 105 17.60 0.52 6.97
CA LYS A 105 16.66 0.86 8.05
C LYS A 105 16.09 -0.38 8.72
N ASN A 106 15.78 -0.22 10.01
CA ASN A 106 15.13 -1.25 10.80
C ASN A 106 13.61 -1.10 10.70
N PHE A 107 12.96 -1.92 9.90
CA PHE A 107 11.51 -1.95 9.77
C PHE A 107 10.85 -2.73 10.92
N LYS A 108 11.10 -2.28 12.15
CA LYS A 108 10.53 -2.90 13.36
C LYS A 108 9.01 -2.85 13.34
N GLY A 109 8.37 -4.00 13.52
CA GLY A 109 6.93 -4.14 13.51
C GLY A 109 6.37 -4.57 12.14
N ALA A 110 7.18 -4.66 11.11
CA ALA A 110 6.74 -5.22 9.83
C ALA A 110 6.27 -6.67 10.00
N TYR A 111 5.16 -7.01 9.35
CA TYR A 111 4.69 -8.39 9.24
C TYR A 111 5.71 -9.27 8.49
N LYS A 112 6.29 -8.72 7.44
CA LYS A 112 7.39 -9.32 6.68
C LYS A 112 8.22 -8.20 6.04
N ILE A 113 9.52 -8.44 5.88
CA ILE A 113 10.40 -7.60 5.07
C ILE A 113 10.76 -8.40 3.82
N ILE A 114 10.51 -7.84 2.65
CA ILE A 114 10.79 -8.47 1.36
C ILE A 114 11.71 -7.59 0.52
N LYS A 115 12.62 -8.22 -0.21
CA LYS A 115 13.58 -7.50 -1.08
C LYS A 115 13.08 -7.33 -2.50
N ASN A 116 12.13 -8.16 -2.91
CA ASN A 116 11.52 -8.10 -4.24
C ASN A 116 10.09 -8.64 -4.22
N LEU A 117 9.28 -8.19 -5.16
CA LEU A 117 7.90 -8.62 -5.37
C LEU A 117 7.87 -9.73 -6.44
N ASN A 118 8.40 -10.88 -6.11
CA ASN A 118 8.42 -12.05 -6.98
C ASN A 118 7.31 -13.06 -6.62
N LYS A 119 7.17 -14.09 -7.43
CA LYS A 119 6.15 -15.14 -7.28
C LYS A 119 6.15 -15.79 -5.88
N LYS A 120 7.34 -15.98 -5.27
CA LYS A 120 7.47 -16.54 -3.92
C LYS A 120 6.85 -15.63 -2.85
N ASN A 121 7.08 -14.32 -2.96
CA ASN A 121 6.50 -13.33 -2.06
C ASN A 121 4.99 -13.16 -2.30
N PHE A 122 4.54 -13.48 -3.51
CA PHE A 122 3.14 -13.53 -3.86
C PHE A 122 2.36 -14.59 -3.09
N LEU A 123 2.94 -15.77 -2.90
CA LEU A 123 2.36 -16.84 -2.09
C LEU A 123 2.16 -16.41 -0.64
N LEU A 124 3.04 -15.54 -0.12
CA LEU A 124 2.89 -14.95 1.20
C LEU A 124 1.64 -14.07 1.30
N ILE A 125 1.42 -13.23 0.28
CA ILE A 125 0.25 -12.34 0.21
C ILE A 125 -1.03 -13.19 0.06
N ASN A 126 -1.00 -14.19 -0.81
CA ASN A 126 -2.11 -15.11 -0.99
C ASN A 126 -2.48 -15.83 0.31
N LYS A 127 -1.48 -16.29 1.06
CA LYS A 127 -1.67 -16.93 2.37
C LYS A 127 -2.28 -16.01 3.42
N PHE A 128 -2.06 -14.69 3.31
CA PHE A 128 -2.67 -13.72 4.20
C PHE A 128 -4.21 -13.64 4.00
N PHE A 129 -4.67 -13.77 2.75
CA PHE A 129 -6.08 -13.66 2.40
C PHE A 129 -6.83 -15.02 2.40
N ASN A 130 -6.14 -16.12 2.54
CA ASN A 130 -6.68 -17.47 2.66
C ASN A 130 -6.40 -18.06 4.04
#